data_92c31f93ea85bd95f0dc99f3bb11d073
#
_entry.id   92c31f93ea85bd95f0dc99f3bb11d073
#
_cell.length_a   1.000
_cell.length_b   1.000
_cell.length_c   1.000
_cell.angle_alpha   90.00
_cell.angle_beta   90.00
_cell.angle_gamma   90.00
#
_symmetry.space_group_name_H-M   'P 1'
#
loop_
_entity.id
_entity.type
_entity.pdbx_description
1 polymer ?
#
loop_
_entity_poly.entity_id
_entity_poly.type
_entity_poly.pdbx_seq_one_letter_code
_entity_poly.pdbx_strand_id
1 'polypeptide(L)'
;MDGRLDELRPGSAAPHARRACLVRASLPRNGRCIGRGETGNWQLLAESGIQARMSSGPAEANAAVQEASAFLDPLFKEINKCVVGQRYLVERLVIGLLANGHVLLEGVPGLAKTLSIKTLATALHVRFSRIQFTPDMLPADVVGTQVYNPQAGSFSIRRGPVFANLVLADEINRAPAKVQSALLEAMQERQVTIGEETFRLQEPFLVLATQNPIDQEGTYALPEAQVDRFMLKLKIGYPSRAEEREILDLMGSTDGHPKASAVVTADDILRARRVINSMYMDEKVRDYIVDVVCATRDPKAYKLRMEGMIQMGASPRATIALALAARAHAFLRGRGYVTPQDVKSIGMDVLRHRVTVTYEAEADDKTAETVVQRIFDELPVP
;
A
#
# COMPACT_ATOMS: atom_id res chain seq x y z
N MET A 1 65.12 -1.83 32.72
CA MET A 1 65.12 -0.37 32.76
C MET A 1 63.64 0.01 32.68
N ASP A 2 62.96 0.03 33.82
CA ASP A 2 62.67 1.16 34.67
C ASP A 2 61.86 2.21 33.91
N GLY A 3 60.71 2.64 34.30
CA GLY A 3 60.00 2.60 35.57
C GLY A 3 58.66 3.30 35.48
N ARG A 4 57.86 2.89 36.44
CA ARG A 4 56.93 3.61 37.35
C ARG A 4 55.71 4.23 36.72
N LEU A 5 54.51 3.68 36.94
CA LEU A 5 53.63 3.83 38.09
C LEU A 5 53.48 5.26 38.64
N ASP A 6 52.29 5.80 38.50
CA ASP A 6 51.67 6.50 39.61
C ASP A 6 50.15 6.39 39.60
N GLU A 7 49.69 5.88 40.73
CA GLU A 7 48.29 5.80 41.18
C GLU A 7 47.76 7.18 41.55
N LEU A 8 46.47 7.38 41.41
CA LEU A 8 45.66 8.13 42.39
C LEU A 8 44.16 7.77 42.23
N ARG A 9 43.66 7.09 43.23
CA ARG A 9 42.24 6.96 43.67
C ARG A 9 41.97 8.05 44.72
N PRO A 10 40.73 8.11 45.28
CA PRO A 10 39.39 8.37 44.72
C PRO A 10 38.72 9.51 45.46
N GLY A 11 37.66 10.06 44.89
CA GLY A 11 36.81 11.05 45.57
C GLY A 11 35.36 10.71 45.48
N SER A 12 34.78 10.36 46.59
CA SER A 12 33.39 10.10 46.93
C SER A 12 32.50 11.33 46.77
N ALA A 13 31.27 11.14 46.33
CA ALA A 13 30.07 11.66 47.01
C ALA A 13 28.79 11.50 46.17
N ALA A 14 27.91 10.96 46.80
CA ALA A 14 26.50 10.68 46.89
C ALA A 14 25.48 11.63 46.15
N PRO A 15 24.17 11.31 46.22
CA PRO A 15 23.25 11.41 45.09
C PRO A 15 22.36 12.68 45.15
N HIS A 16 22.01 13.22 44.04
CA HIS A 16 20.95 14.25 43.97
C HIS A 16 19.67 13.74 43.32
N ALA A 17 18.66 13.92 44.11
CA ALA A 17 17.27 13.58 43.99
C ALA A 17 16.60 14.10 42.70
N ARG A 18 15.67 13.28 42.21
CA ARG A 18 14.64 13.60 41.25
C ARG A 18 13.81 14.82 41.70
N ARG A 19 13.64 15.82 40.86
CA ARG A 19 12.53 16.75 40.94
C ARG A 19 11.75 16.68 39.63
N ALA A 20 10.55 16.10 39.74
CA ALA A 20 9.50 16.23 38.76
C ALA A 20 9.02 17.70 38.76
N CYS A 21 9.09 18.35 37.61
CA CYS A 21 8.54 19.69 37.44
C CYS A 21 7.12 19.54 36.90
N LEU A 22 6.16 19.57 37.82
CA LEU A 22 4.73 19.79 37.53
C LEU A 22 4.53 21.25 37.17
N VAL A 23 4.36 21.57 35.90
CA VAL A 23 3.89 22.89 35.48
C VAL A 23 2.37 22.92 35.64
N ARG A 24 1.90 23.50 36.75
CA ARG A 24 0.52 23.98 36.92
C ARG A 24 0.37 25.25 36.09
N ALA A 25 -0.42 25.19 35.04
CA ALA A 25 -0.94 26.37 34.37
C ALA A 25 -2.03 26.99 35.24
N SER A 26 -1.75 28.15 35.81
CA SER A 26 -2.72 29.02 36.45
C SER A 26 -3.40 29.93 35.42
N LEU A 27 -4.73 29.81 35.33
CA LEU A 27 -5.61 30.71 34.58
C LEU A 27 -5.66 32.10 35.26
N PRO A 28 -5.59 33.20 34.53
CA PRO A 28 -6.02 34.49 35.05
C PRO A 28 -7.54 34.67 34.87
N ARG A 29 -8.17 35.07 35.94
CA ARG A 29 -9.56 35.60 35.95
C ARG A 29 -9.53 37.08 35.54
N ASN A 30 -10.54 37.44 34.79
CA ASN A 30 -11.11 38.78 34.50
C ASN A 30 -10.75 39.44 33.15
N GLY A 31 -11.78 39.54 32.34
CA GLY A 31 -12.17 40.82 31.80
C GLY A 31 -12.43 40.92 30.32
N ARG A 32 -13.71 40.85 29.96
CA ARG A 32 -14.40 41.50 28.83
C ARG A 32 -14.22 40.94 27.41
N CYS A 33 -15.39 40.49 26.94
CA CYS A 33 -15.72 40.21 25.54
C CYS A 33 -15.49 41.40 24.62
N ILE A 34 -14.95 41.12 23.40
CA ILE A 34 -15.44 41.70 22.14
C ILE A 34 -14.95 40.75 21.02
N GLY A 35 -15.84 40.37 20.11
CA GLY A 35 -15.54 39.68 18.85
C GLY A 35 -16.27 38.35 18.65
N ARG A 36 -17.51 38.43 18.19
CA ARG A 36 -18.21 37.32 17.52
C ARG A 36 -17.46 37.02 16.22
N GLY A 37 -17.06 35.77 16.02
CA GLY A 37 -16.51 35.27 14.78
C GLY A 37 -16.46 33.74 14.82
N GLU A 38 -17.50 33.12 14.31
CA GLU A 38 -17.54 31.82 13.63
C GLU A 38 -16.65 30.66 14.11
N THR A 39 -16.92 30.09 15.28
CA THR A 39 -16.35 28.79 15.69
C THR A 39 -17.43 27.69 15.89
N GLY A 40 -18.62 27.87 15.32
CA GLY A 40 -19.78 26.99 15.54
C GLY A 40 -20.06 25.93 14.47
N ASN A 41 -19.28 25.83 13.39
CA ASN A 41 -19.74 25.07 12.22
C ASN A 41 -18.97 23.76 11.91
N TRP A 42 -17.83 23.51 12.54
CA TRP A 42 -17.05 22.31 12.24
C TRP A 42 -17.54 21.05 12.97
N GLN A 43 -18.06 21.19 14.18
CA GLN A 43 -18.65 20.05 14.92
C GLN A 43 -19.99 19.61 14.33
N LEU A 44 -20.86 20.53 13.93
CA LEU A 44 -22.13 20.20 13.28
C LEU A 44 -21.97 19.60 11.89
N LEU A 45 -20.93 19.99 11.13
CA LEU A 45 -20.61 19.38 9.83
C LEU A 45 -19.97 18.00 9.99
N ALA A 46 -19.23 17.75 11.06
CA ALA A 46 -18.68 16.44 11.35
C ALA A 46 -19.77 15.45 11.79
N GLU A 47 -20.69 15.88 12.63
CA GLU A 47 -21.82 15.05 13.13
C GLU A 47 -22.85 14.78 12.03
N SER A 48 -23.19 15.76 11.18
CA SER A 48 -24.08 15.55 10.04
C SER A 48 -23.46 14.65 8.96
N GLY A 49 -22.16 14.73 8.74
CA GLY A 49 -21.42 13.87 7.80
C GLY A 49 -21.29 12.42 8.29
N ILE A 50 -21.29 12.18 9.61
CA ILE A 50 -21.26 10.84 10.20
C ILE A 50 -22.66 10.23 10.24
N GLN A 51 -23.70 10.99 10.57
CA GLN A 51 -25.10 10.52 10.59
C GLN A 51 -25.67 10.27 9.19
N ALA A 52 -25.29 11.04 8.18
CA ALA A 52 -25.70 10.78 6.79
C ALA A 52 -25.08 9.50 6.20
N ARG A 53 -24.01 8.95 6.79
CA ARG A 53 -23.38 7.68 6.38
C ARG A 53 -24.06 6.43 6.96
N MET A 54 -25.04 6.57 7.85
CA MET A 54 -25.68 5.45 8.55
C MET A 54 -27.12 5.15 8.11
N SER A 55 -27.66 5.79 7.07
CA SER A 55 -29.10 5.72 6.77
C SER A 55 -29.50 4.93 5.52
N SER A 56 -28.59 4.37 4.74
CA SER A 56 -28.97 3.46 3.66
C SER A 56 -28.99 2.02 4.16
N GLY A 57 -30.15 1.36 4.08
CA GLY A 57 -30.30 -0.04 4.45
C GLY A 57 -29.38 -0.95 3.58
N PRO A 58 -29.11 -2.19 4.01
CA PRO A 58 -28.24 -3.14 3.27
C PRO A 58 -28.69 -3.36 1.81
N ALA A 59 -29.99 -3.25 1.52
CA ALA A 59 -30.55 -3.39 0.18
C ALA A 59 -30.14 -2.23 -0.74
N GLU A 60 -30.21 -0.99 -0.27
CA GLU A 60 -29.80 0.20 -1.03
C GLU A 60 -28.28 0.21 -1.26
N ALA A 61 -27.50 -0.19 -0.25
CA ALA A 61 -26.06 -0.33 -0.37
C ALA A 61 -25.68 -1.38 -1.44
N ASN A 62 -26.38 -2.52 -1.50
CA ASN A 62 -26.17 -3.52 -2.51
C ASN A 62 -26.54 -3.02 -3.92
N ALA A 63 -27.65 -2.30 -4.08
CA ALA A 63 -28.06 -1.73 -5.37
C ALA A 63 -27.01 -0.72 -5.89
N ALA A 64 -26.54 0.18 -5.02
CA ALA A 64 -25.49 1.13 -5.36
C ALA A 64 -24.17 0.45 -5.76
N VAL A 65 -23.80 -0.65 -5.08
CA VAL A 65 -22.62 -1.42 -5.42
C VAL A 65 -22.82 -2.14 -6.75
N GLN A 66 -23.98 -2.75 -7.02
CA GLN A 66 -24.25 -3.42 -8.31
C GLN A 66 -24.15 -2.45 -9.49
N GLU A 67 -24.72 -1.26 -9.36
CA GLU A 67 -24.61 -0.22 -10.39
C GLU A 67 -23.16 0.23 -10.57
N ALA A 68 -22.47 0.57 -9.50
CA ALA A 68 -21.10 1.07 -9.53
C ALA A 68 -20.07 0.00 -9.95
N SER A 69 -20.37 -1.29 -9.79
CA SER A 69 -19.49 -2.41 -10.16
C SER A 69 -19.73 -2.96 -11.56
N ALA A 70 -20.74 -2.47 -12.29
CA ALA A 70 -21.13 -2.97 -13.61
C ALA A 70 -19.97 -2.93 -14.66
N PHE A 71 -19.00 -2.05 -14.47
CA PHE A 71 -17.82 -1.95 -15.34
C PHE A 71 -16.80 -3.08 -15.13
N LEU A 72 -16.87 -3.83 -14.02
CA LEU A 72 -15.88 -4.86 -13.69
C LEU A 72 -15.89 -6.03 -14.66
N ASP A 73 -17.08 -6.54 -15.02
CA ASP A 73 -17.20 -7.65 -15.96
C ASP A 73 -16.63 -7.33 -17.34
N PRO A 74 -16.96 -6.17 -17.97
CA PRO A 74 -16.29 -5.73 -19.20
C PRO A 74 -14.78 -5.59 -19.03
N LEU A 75 -14.32 -5.02 -17.89
CA LEU A 75 -12.89 -4.85 -17.59
C LEU A 75 -12.15 -6.19 -17.56
N PHE A 76 -12.64 -7.15 -16.77
CA PHE A 76 -12.02 -8.47 -16.68
C PHE A 76 -12.05 -9.24 -18.00
N LYS A 77 -13.16 -9.17 -18.75
CA LYS A 77 -13.24 -9.77 -20.08
C LYS A 77 -12.19 -9.21 -21.04
N GLU A 78 -11.98 -7.90 -21.00
CA GLU A 78 -11.01 -7.25 -21.87
C GLU A 78 -9.57 -7.62 -21.49
N ILE A 79 -9.26 -7.66 -20.19
CA ILE A 79 -7.95 -8.07 -19.71
C ILE A 79 -7.65 -9.53 -20.05
N ASN A 80 -8.63 -10.43 -19.88
CA ASN A 80 -8.47 -11.86 -20.15
C ASN A 80 -8.23 -12.18 -21.63
N LYS A 81 -8.50 -11.26 -22.58
CA LYS A 81 -8.09 -11.44 -23.98
C LYS A 81 -6.58 -11.48 -24.15
N CYS A 82 -5.84 -10.76 -23.31
CA CYS A 82 -4.40 -10.56 -23.44
C CYS A 82 -3.59 -11.29 -22.36
N VAL A 83 -4.19 -11.50 -21.19
CA VAL A 83 -3.49 -12.04 -20.01
C VAL A 83 -4.12 -13.36 -19.61
N VAL A 84 -3.36 -14.44 -19.78
CA VAL A 84 -3.77 -15.80 -19.43
C VAL A 84 -3.30 -16.14 -18.01
N GLY A 85 -4.13 -16.80 -17.22
CA GLY A 85 -3.77 -17.42 -15.94
C GLY A 85 -3.51 -16.48 -14.75
N GLN A 86 -3.28 -15.20 -14.97
CA GLN A 86 -2.91 -14.24 -13.91
C GLN A 86 -4.13 -13.59 -13.21
N ARG A 87 -5.23 -14.33 -13.03
CA ARG A 87 -6.46 -13.80 -12.43
C ARG A 87 -6.23 -13.19 -11.04
N TYR A 88 -5.42 -13.88 -10.23
CA TYR A 88 -5.06 -13.39 -8.89
C TYR A 88 -4.36 -12.02 -8.95
N LEU A 89 -3.34 -11.86 -9.79
CA LEU A 89 -2.63 -10.59 -9.97
C LEU A 89 -3.59 -9.48 -10.41
N VAL A 90 -4.38 -9.73 -11.45
CA VAL A 90 -5.30 -8.73 -12.01
C VAL A 90 -6.34 -8.31 -10.94
N GLU A 91 -6.93 -9.27 -10.23
CA GLU A 91 -7.89 -8.99 -9.16
C GLU A 91 -7.25 -8.11 -8.06
N ARG A 92 -6.02 -8.42 -7.64
CA ARG A 92 -5.30 -7.64 -6.62
C ARG A 92 -4.87 -6.26 -7.11
N LEU A 93 -4.54 -6.10 -8.39
CA LEU A 93 -4.28 -4.79 -8.99
C LEU A 93 -5.54 -3.93 -8.99
N VAL A 94 -6.69 -4.50 -9.33
CA VAL A 94 -7.98 -3.80 -9.28
C VAL A 94 -8.33 -3.42 -7.84
N ILE A 95 -8.13 -4.32 -6.85
CA ILE A 95 -8.31 -4.00 -5.42
C ILE A 95 -7.40 -2.84 -5.01
N GLY A 96 -6.11 -2.88 -5.35
CA GLY A 96 -5.18 -1.78 -5.07
C GLY A 96 -5.63 -0.45 -5.69
N LEU A 97 -6.10 -0.50 -6.93
CA LEU A 97 -6.61 0.68 -7.63
C LEU A 97 -7.87 1.25 -6.96
N LEU A 98 -8.84 0.40 -6.61
CA LEU A 98 -10.09 0.78 -5.96
C LEU A 98 -9.89 1.25 -4.51
N ALA A 99 -8.99 0.61 -3.78
CA ALA A 99 -8.63 0.97 -2.41
C ALA A 99 -7.63 2.14 -2.33
N ASN A 100 -7.23 2.72 -3.47
CA ASN A 100 -6.24 3.80 -3.57
C ASN A 100 -4.89 3.45 -2.93
N GLY A 101 -4.48 2.16 -3.01
CA GLY A 101 -3.23 1.65 -2.47
C GLY A 101 -2.24 1.25 -3.56
N HIS A 102 -0.97 1.09 -3.19
CA HIS A 102 0.09 0.63 -4.08
C HIS A 102 0.38 -0.85 -3.84
N VAL A 103 0.94 -1.52 -4.85
CA VAL A 103 1.16 -2.96 -4.84
C VAL A 103 2.64 -3.26 -5.03
N LEU A 104 3.19 -4.10 -4.17
CA LEU A 104 4.52 -4.68 -4.31
C LEU A 104 4.38 -6.11 -4.83
N LEU A 105 5.12 -6.46 -5.85
CA LEU A 105 5.08 -7.76 -6.48
C LEU A 105 6.44 -8.45 -6.36
N GLU A 106 6.44 -9.57 -5.70
CA GLU A 106 7.59 -10.46 -5.63
C GLU A 106 7.36 -11.66 -6.58
N GLY A 107 8.32 -11.91 -7.43
CA GLY A 107 8.25 -13.06 -8.35
C GLY A 107 9.32 -13.01 -9.43
N VAL A 108 9.62 -14.18 -9.99
CA VAL A 108 10.63 -14.35 -11.04
C VAL A 108 10.30 -13.53 -12.30
N PRO A 109 11.27 -13.18 -13.11
CA PRO A 109 11.05 -12.53 -14.40
C PRO A 109 10.22 -13.41 -15.34
N GLY A 110 9.57 -12.80 -16.35
CA GLY A 110 8.84 -13.53 -17.38
C GLY A 110 7.37 -13.87 -17.08
N LEU A 111 6.84 -13.50 -15.90
CA LEU A 111 5.46 -13.83 -15.48
C LEU A 111 4.40 -12.79 -15.92
N ALA A 112 4.54 -12.21 -17.09
CA ALA A 112 3.58 -11.26 -17.69
C ALA A 112 3.21 -10.05 -16.80
N LYS A 113 4.05 -9.66 -15.82
CA LYS A 113 3.82 -8.52 -14.92
C LYS A 113 3.58 -7.22 -15.70
N THR A 114 4.49 -6.92 -16.64
CA THR A 114 4.39 -5.72 -17.50
C THR A 114 3.16 -5.78 -18.39
N LEU A 115 2.83 -6.97 -18.94
CA LEU A 115 1.67 -7.15 -19.78
C LEU A 115 0.38 -6.88 -18.99
N SER A 116 0.27 -7.43 -17.79
CA SER A 116 -0.94 -7.28 -16.96
C SER A 116 -1.24 -5.82 -16.62
N ILE A 117 -0.25 -5.06 -16.13
CA ILE A 117 -0.48 -3.65 -15.78
C ILE A 117 -0.68 -2.76 -17.03
N LYS A 118 0.04 -3.04 -18.12
CA LYS A 118 -0.15 -2.31 -19.39
C LYS A 118 -1.54 -2.56 -19.97
N THR A 119 -2.00 -3.80 -19.95
CA THR A 119 -3.34 -4.18 -20.40
C THR A 119 -4.42 -3.51 -19.54
N LEU A 120 -4.23 -3.52 -18.20
CA LEU A 120 -5.12 -2.81 -17.27
C LEU A 120 -5.19 -1.31 -17.59
N ALA A 121 -4.04 -0.66 -17.80
CA ALA A 121 -4.00 0.77 -18.15
C ALA A 121 -4.70 1.08 -19.46
N THR A 122 -4.55 0.22 -20.47
CA THR A 122 -5.23 0.34 -21.76
C THR A 122 -6.74 0.19 -21.59
N ALA A 123 -7.18 -0.82 -20.85
CA ALA A 123 -8.61 -1.07 -20.61
C ALA A 123 -9.29 0.07 -19.80
N LEU A 124 -8.53 0.75 -18.95
CA LEU A 124 -8.97 1.92 -18.16
C LEU A 124 -8.81 3.25 -18.89
N HIS A 125 -8.28 3.27 -20.11
CA HIS A 125 -7.97 4.50 -20.85
C HIS A 125 -7.16 5.53 -20.07
N VAL A 126 -6.10 5.07 -19.37
CA VAL A 126 -5.25 5.92 -18.53
C VAL A 126 -3.79 5.84 -18.97
N ARG A 127 -2.99 6.84 -18.57
CA ARG A 127 -1.55 6.87 -18.87
C ARG A 127 -0.82 5.78 -18.11
N PHE A 128 0.00 5.03 -18.85
CA PHE A 128 0.93 4.04 -18.32
C PHE A 128 2.38 4.50 -18.50
N SER A 129 3.20 4.25 -17.48
CA SER A 129 4.64 4.44 -17.56
C SER A 129 5.36 3.23 -16.94
N ARG A 130 6.47 2.80 -17.56
CA ARG A 130 7.38 1.80 -17.01
C ARG A 130 8.70 2.47 -16.67
N ILE A 131 9.18 2.26 -15.46
CA ILE A 131 10.48 2.69 -14.96
C ILE A 131 11.26 1.41 -14.68
N GLN A 132 12.30 1.15 -15.46
CA GLN A 132 13.26 0.07 -15.19
C GLN A 132 14.33 0.64 -14.27
N PHE A 133 14.41 0.14 -13.05
CA PHE A 133 15.38 0.62 -12.08
C PHE A 133 16.77 0.01 -12.32
N THR A 134 17.81 0.85 -12.21
CA THR A 134 19.21 0.49 -12.37
C THR A 134 20.06 1.18 -11.29
N PRO A 135 21.27 0.66 -10.99
CA PRO A 135 22.11 1.23 -9.91
C PRO A 135 22.62 2.66 -10.18
N ASP A 136 22.64 3.10 -11.43
CA ASP A 136 23.13 4.41 -11.86
C ASP A 136 22.06 5.49 -11.93
N MET A 137 20.77 5.16 -11.65
CA MET A 137 19.67 6.11 -11.67
C MET A 137 19.79 7.21 -10.60
N LEU A 138 19.28 8.38 -10.96
CA LEU A 138 19.11 9.52 -10.06
C LEU A 138 17.61 9.75 -9.75
N PRO A 139 17.28 10.38 -8.62
CA PRO A 139 15.89 10.77 -8.32
C PRO A 139 15.21 11.57 -9.43
N ALA A 140 15.97 12.44 -10.12
CA ALA A 140 15.50 13.23 -11.25
C ALA A 140 14.99 12.39 -12.42
N ASP A 141 15.52 11.19 -12.63
CA ASP A 141 15.07 10.28 -13.69
C ASP A 141 13.65 9.74 -13.43
N VAL A 142 13.24 9.70 -12.16
CA VAL A 142 11.91 9.25 -11.75
C VAL A 142 10.92 10.40 -11.66
N VAL A 143 11.29 11.48 -10.98
CA VAL A 143 10.39 12.60 -10.66
C VAL A 143 10.46 13.73 -11.67
N GLY A 144 11.58 13.86 -12.40
CA GLY A 144 11.82 14.97 -13.31
C GLY A 144 12.76 16.01 -12.74
N THR A 145 13.09 16.99 -13.56
CA THR A 145 14.09 18.03 -13.24
C THR A 145 13.77 19.36 -13.89
N GLN A 146 14.40 20.41 -13.39
CA GLN A 146 14.47 21.70 -14.07
C GLN A 146 15.59 21.67 -15.13
N VAL A 147 15.29 22.14 -16.33
CA VAL A 147 16.22 22.25 -17.44
C VAL A 147 16.37 23.72 -17.79
N TYR A 148 17.60 24.22 -17.75
CA TYR A 148 17.91 25.57 -18.19
C TYR A 148 17.88 25.65 -19.72
N ASN A 149 17.12 26.60 -20.24
CA ASN A 149 17.10 26.93 -21.67
C ASN A 149 17.99 28.17 -21.91
N PRO A 150 19.19 28.02 -22.49
CA PRO A 150 20.10 29.15 -22.73
C PRO A 150 19.55 30.21 -23.68
N GLN A 151 18.69 29.81 -24.63
CA GLN A 151 18.12 30.72 -25.62
C GLN A 151 17.03 31.61 -25.01
N ALA A 152 16.24 31.06 -24.07
CA ALA A 152 15.15 31.78 -23.41
C ALA A 152 15.61 32.44 -22.08
N GLY A 153 16.80 32.14 -21.60
CA GLY A 153 17.32 32.61 -20.29
C GLY A 153 16.46 32.14 -19.11
N SER A 154 15.71 31.05 -19.26
CA SER A 154 14.72 30.60 -18.29
C SER A 154 14.84 29.10 -18.01
N PHE A 155 14.35 28.69 -16.84
CA PHE A 155 14.20 27.27 -16.49
C PHE A 155 12.85 26.75 -16.97
N SER A 156 12.84 25.54 -17.52
CA SER A 156 11.64 24.78 -17.84
C SER A 156 11.61 23.49 -17.05
N ILE A 157 10.40 23.05 -16.64
CA ILE A 157 10.23 21.81 -15.89
C ILE A 157 10.00 20.67 -16.85
N ARG A 158 10.88 19.66 -16.80
CA ARG A 158 10.70 18.40 -17.48
C ARG A 158 10.19 17.36 -16.48
N ARG A 159 8.90 17.01 -16.58
CA ARG A 159 8.27 15.99 -15.74
C ARG A 159 8.83 14.61 -16.01
N GLY A 160 9.07 13.83 -14.94
CA GLY A 160 9.55 12.46 -15.03
C GLY A 160 8.42 11.45 -15.29
N PRO A 161 8.77 10.16 -15.47
CA PRO A 161 7.83 9.08 -15.77
C PRO A 161 6.82 8.79 -14.64
N VAL A 162 7.04 9.26 -13.42
CA VAL A 162 6.08 9.13 -12.31
C VAL A 162 4.76 9.87 -12.57
N PHE A 163 4.75 10.85 -13.49
CA PHE A 163 3.54 11.59 -13.90
C PHE A 163 2.66 10.79 -14.87
N ALA A 164 2.31 9.56 -14.46
CA ALA A 164 1.36 8.69 -15.11
C ALA A 164 0.36 8.17 -14.09
N ASN A 165 -0.78 7.64 -14.55
CA ASN A 165 -1.82 7.09 -13.68
C ASN A 165 -1.41 5.70 -13.14
N LEU A 166 -0.87 4.83 -14.02
CA LEU A 166 -0.34 3.53 -13.64
C LEU A 166 1.16 3.49 -13.94
N VAL A 167 1.94 3.28 -12.91
CA VAL A 167 3.41 3.21 -12.98
C VAL A 167 3.86 1.82 -12.62
N LEU A 168 4.62 1.18 -13.51
CA LEU A 168 5.37 -0.02 -13.22
C LEU A 168 6.80 0.37 -12.82
N ALA A 169 7.13 0.22 -11.56
CA ALA A 169 8.47 0.38 -11.01
C ALA A 169 9.17 -0.99 -11.01
N ASP A 170 9.82 -1.31 -12.13
CA ASP A 170 10.38 -2.65 -12.36
C ASP A 170 11.76 -2.78 -11.73
N GLU A 171 11.95 -3.83 -10.92
CA GLU A 171 13.18 -4.13 -10.17
C GLU A 171 13.62 -2.98 -9.23
N ILE A 172 12.67 -2.49 -8.41
CA ILE A 172 12.92 -1.35 -7.50
C ILE A 172 14.11 -1.56 -6.55
N ASN A 173 14.42 -2.82 -6.22
CA ASN A 173 15.56 -3.18 -5.38
C ASN A 173 16.94 -3.01 -6.07
N ARG A 174 16.99 -2.71 -7.38
CA ARG A 174 18.24 -2.33 -8.07
C ARG A 174 18.58 -0.85 -7.95
N ALA A 175 17.61 -0.02 -7.55
CA ALA A 175 17.83 1.41 -7.43
C ALA A 175 18.56 1.77 -6.13
N PRO A 176 19.42 2.82 -6.14
CA PRO A 176 19.97 3.39 -4.91
C PRO A 176 18.85 3.87 -3.96
N ALA A 177 19.11 3.86 -2.65
CA ALA A 177 18.13 4.23 -1.63
C ALA A 177 17.49 5.63 -1.82
N LYS A 178 18.23 6.59 -2.38
CA LYS A 178 17.72 7.93 -2.69
C LYS A 178 16.63 7.91 -3.76
N VAL A 179 16.80 7.05 -4.78
CA VAL A 179 15.83 6.90 -5.88
C VAL A 179 14.58 6.18 -5.39
N GLN A 180 14.76 5.11 -4.61
CA GLN A 180 13.64 4.42 -3.94
C GLN A 180 12.83 5.40 -3.08
N SER A 181 13.51 6.22 -2.26
CA SER A 181 12.86 7.21 -1.40
C SER A 181 12.04 8.24 -2.18
N ALA A 182 12.54 8.72 -3.32
CA ALA A 182 11.83 9.67 -4.16
C ALA A 182 10.52 9.08 -4.73
N LEU A 183 10.54 7.81 -5.19
CA LEU A 183 9.32 7.14 -5.63
C LEU A 183 8.35 6.93 -4.48
N LEU A 184 8.83 6.46 -3.33
CA LEU A 184 8.00 6.18 -2.15
C LEU A 184 7.39 7.44 -1.54
N GLU A 185 8.06 8.58 -1.64
CA GLU A 185 7.52 9.89 -1.27
C GLU A 185 6.39 10.29 -2.23
N ALA A 186 6.62 10.20 -3.54
CA ALA A 186 5.59 10.48 -4.55
C ALA A 186 4.34 9.57 -4.38
N MET A 187 4.54 8.30 -3.99
CA MET A 187 3.45 7.37 -3.67
C MET A 187 2.64 7.81 -2.45
N GLN A 188 3.29 8.26 -1.39
CA GLN A 188 2.64 8.62 -0.14
C GLN A 188 1.95 9.98 -0.23
N GLU A 189 2.67 10.99 -0.73
CA GLU A 189 2.21 12.37 -0.76
C GLU A 189 1.31 12.68 -1.96
N ARG A 190 1.25 11.81 -2.97
CA ARG A 190 0.50 12.01 -4.23
C ARG A 190 0.87 13.29 -4.95
N GLN A 191 2.08 13.76 -4.71
CA GLN A 191 2.64 14.97 -5.31
C GLN A 191 4.16 14.84 -5.43
N VAL A 192 4.75 15.67 -6.28
CA VAL A 192 6.19 15.74 -6.52
C VAL A 192 6.61 17.18 -6.55
N THR A 193 7.70 17.52 -5.85
CA THR A 193 8.31 18.85 -5.89
C THR A 193 9.52 18.83 -6.83
N ILE A 194 9.54 19.73 -7.82
CA ILE A 194 10.63 19.89 -8.78
C ILE A 194 11.10 21.35 -8.70
N GLY A 195 12.30 21.57 -8.17
CA GLY A 195 12.76 22.93 -7.85
C GLY A 195 11.91 23.54 -6.75
N GLU A 196 11.25 24.65 -7.05
CA GLU A 196 10.37 25.37 -6.11
C GLU A 196 8.89 25.06 -6.29
N GLU A 197 8.52 24.28 -7.32
CA GLU A 197 7.13 24.00 -7.67
C GLU A 197 6.70 22.59 -7.25
N THR A 198 5.50 22.47 -6.67
CA THR A 198 4.88 21.21 -6.29
C THR A 198 3.73 20.86 -7.22
N PHE A 199 3.80 19.67 -7.78
CA PHE A 199 2.81 19.13 -8.75
C PHE A 199 2.07 17.95 -8.16
N ARG A 200 0.74 18.00 -8.15
CA ARG A 200 -0.09 16.85 -7.81
C ARG A 200 -0.07 15.81 -8.92
N LEU A 201 -0.03 14.53 -8.53
CA LEU A 201 -0.17 13.42 -9.45
C LEU A 201 -1.65 13.22 -9.83
N GLN A 202 -1.90 12.79 -11.07
CA GLN A 202 -3.26 12.59 -11.56
C GLN A 202 -3.89 11.34 -10.94
N GLU A 203 -5.13 11.44 -10.52
CA GLU A 203 -5.93 10.29 -10.08
C GLU A 203 -6.67 9.62 -11.24
N PRO A 204 -6.89 8.30 -11.19
CA PRO A 204 -6.33 7.36 -10.21
C PRO A 204 -4.82 7.21 -10.37
N PHE A 205 -4.08 7.04 -9.25
CA PHE A 205 -2.63 6.81 -9.27
C PHE A 205 -2.29 5.50 -8.56
N LEU A 206 -1.70 4.56 -9.29
CA LEU A 206 -1.26 3.27 -8.77
C LEU A 206 0.19 3.01 -9.18
N VAL A 207 1.02 2.66 -8.22
CA VAL A 207 2.36 2.10 -8.48
C VAL A 207 2.32 0.60 -8.22
N LEU A 208 2.74 -0.18 -9.22
CA LEU A 208 3.13 -1.57 -9.07
C LEU A 208 4.66 -1.60 -9.06
N ALA A 209 5.25 -1.87 -7.91
CA ALA A 209 6.68 -2.10 -7.81
C ALA A 209 6.97 -3.60 -7.89
N THR A 210 8.04 -3.99 -8.60
CA THR A 210 8.47 -5.39 -8.64
C THR A 210 9.81 -5.55 -7.92
N GLN A 211 9.95 -6.69 -7.25
CA GLN A 211 11.21 -7.17 -6.70
C GLN A 211 11.54 -8.53 -7.30
N ASN A 212 12.80 -8.72 -7.65
CA ASN A 212 13.31 -10.03 -8.03
C ASN A 212 13.99 -10.66 -6.81
N PRO A 213 13.50 -11.77 -6.26
CA PRO A 213 14.09 -12.40 -5.09
C PRO A 213 15.41 -13.12 -5.39
N ILE A 214 15.72 -13.38 -6.66
CA ILE A 214 16.88 -14.17 -7.07
C ILE A 214 18.15 -13.32 -7.18
N ASP A 215 18.01 -12.03 -7.51
CA ASP A 215 19.14 -11.12 -7.70
C ASP A 215 19.71 -10.70 -6.32
N GLN A 216 20.84 -11.25 -5.94
CA GLN A 216 21.56 -10.89 -4.71
C GLN A 216 22.66 -9.86 -4.94
N GLU A 217 23.29 -9.86 -6.11
CA GLU A 217 24.35 -8.91 -6.45
C GLU A 217 23.80 -7.59 -6.99
N GLY A 218 24.30 -6.46 -6.47
CA GLY A 218 23.90 -5.11 -6.91
C GLY A 218 22.50 -4.70 -6.54
N THR A 219 21.91 -5.31 -5.50
CA THR A 219 20.58 -4.97 -5.00
C THR A 219 20.64 -4.22 -3.66
N TYR A 220 19.71 -3.27 -3.50
CA TYR A 220 19.47 -2.53 -2.27
C TYR A 220 18.11 -2.94 -1.71
N ALA A 221 18.12 -3.75 -0.67
CA ALA A 221 16.88 -4.15 -0.01
C ALA A 221 16.07 -2.93 0.46
N LEU A 222 14.76 -2.97 0.21
CA LEU A 222 13.86 -1.95 0.77
C LEU A 222 13.76 -2.15 2.29
N PRO A 223 14.04 -1.13 3.12
CA PRO A 223 13.79 -1.19 4.54
C PRO A 223 12.32 -1.49 4.85
N GLU A 224 12.04 -2.20 5.95
CA GLU A 224 10.68 -2.59 6.36
C GLU A 224 9.70 -1.41 6.43
N ALA A 225 10.15 -0.26 6.98
CA ALA A 225 9.36 0.96 7.02
C ALA A 225 8.96 1.51 5.64
N GLN A 226 9.73 1.18 4.61
CA GLN A 226 9.44 1.55 3.22
C GLN A 226 8.50 0.53 2.57
N VAL A 227 8.68 -0.74 2.85
CA VAL A 227 7.80 -1.82 2.36
C VAL A 227 6.39 -1.68 2.95
N ASP A 228 6.25 -1.23 4.20
CA ASP A 228 4.95 -0.95 4.86
C ASP A 228 4.09 0.11 4.15
N ARG A 229 4.67 0.91 3.23
CA ARG A 229 3.92 1.89 2.41
C ARG A 229 3.10 1.23 1.29
N PHE A 230 3.46 0.02 0.88
CA PHE A 230 2.65 -0.75 -0.06
C PHE A 230 1.44 -1.35 0.66
N MET A 231 0.26 -1.21 0.06
CA MET A 231 -0.96 -1.79 0.62
C MET A 231 -0.94 -3.31 0.58
N LEU A 232 -0.53 -3.86 -0.57
CA LEU A 232 -0.49 -5.29 -0.84
C LEU A 232 0.92 -5.71 -1.26
N LYS A 233 1.39 -6.85 -0.75
CA LYS A 233 2.54 -7.58 -1.30
C LYS A 233 2.05 -8.91 -1.86
N LEU A 234 2.29 -9.11 -3.16
CA LEU A 234 1.85 -10.29 -3.89
C LEU A 234 3.05 -11.18 -4.19
N LYS A 235 2.89 -12.49 -4.03
CA LYS A 235 3.83 -13.50 -4.53
C LYS A 235 3.22 -14.19 -5.73
N ILE A 236 3.92 -14.19 -6.85
CA ILE A 236 3.49 -14.82 -8.09
C ILE A 236 4.43 -15.97 -8.42
N GLY A 237 3.81 -17.14 -8.59
CA GLY A 237 4.45 -18.34 -9.07
C GLY A 237 4.32 -18.51 -10.59
N TYR A 238 4.93 -19.57 -11.10
CA TYR A 238 4.79 -19.97 -12.49
C TYR A 238 3.34 -20.35 -12.82
N PRO A 239 2.90 -20.14 -14.07
CA PRO A 239 1.59 -20.62 -14.52
C PRO A 239 1.52 -22.15 -14.46
N SER A 240 0.32 -22.68 -14.36
CA SER A 240 0.07 -24.11 -14.48
C SER A 240 0.36 -24.59 -15.91
N ARG A 241 0.56 -25.91 -16.08
CA ARG A 241 0.77 -26.50 -17.41
C ARG A 241 -0.35 -26.18 -18.40
N ALA A 242 -1.58 -26.07 -17.92
CA ALA A 242 -2.73 -25.73 -18.77
C ALA A 242 -2.67 -24.28 -19.24
N GLU A 243 -2.34 -23.37 -18.32
CA GLU A 243 -2.16 -21.94 -18.61
C GLU A 243 -0.95 -21.70 -19.53
N GLU A 244 0.18 -22.41 -19.35
CA GLU A 244 1.32 -22.34 -20.26
C GLU A 244 0.94 -22.77 -21.69
N ARG A 245 0.10 -23.80 -21.83
CA ARG A 245 -0.43 -24.22 -23.12
C ARG A 245 -1.26 -23.14 -23.78
N GLU A 246 -2.15 -22.50 -23.01
CA GLU A 246 -2.98 -21.40 -23.49
C GLU A 246 -2.12 -20.17 -23.88
N ILE A 247 -1.07 -19.88 -23.09
CA ILE A 247 -0.08 -18.82 -23.41
C ILE A 247 0.63 -19.14 -24.74
N LEU A 248 1.05 -20.38 -24.95
CA LEU A 248 1.68 -20.81 -26.19
C LEU A 248 0.74 -20.64 -27.39
N ASP A 249 -0.51 -21.08 -27.24
CA ASP A 249 -1.52 -20.99 -28.29
C ASP A 249 -1.85 -19.52 -28.63
N LEU A 250 -1.83 -18.60 -27.63
CA LEU A 250 -2.12 -17.19 -27.79
C LEU A 250 -0.95 -16.35 -28.32
N MET A 251 0.28 -16.69 -27.87
CA MET A 251 1.48 -15.86 -28.09
C MET A 251 2.54 -16.53 -28.97
N GLY A 252 2.34 -17.79 -29.33
CA GLY A 252 3.30 -18.58 -30.11
C GLY A 252 3.34 -18.24 -31.60
N SER A 253 2.60 -17.24 -32.08
CA SER A 253 2.61 -16.73 -33.44
C SER A 253 3.31 -15.37 -33.52
N THR A 254 3.96 -15.09 -34.65
CA THR A 254 4.48 -13.75 -34.96
C THR A 254 3.41 -12.81 -35.51
N ASP A 255 2.23 -13.35 -35.82
CA ASP A 255 1.10 -12.62 -36.41
C ASP A 255 0.19 -12.08 -35.30
N GLY A 256 0.34 -10.80 -34.99
CA GLY A 256 -0.62 -9.98 -34.26
C GLY A 256 -1.11 -10.52 -32.90
N HIS A 257 -0.49 -10.08 -31.82
CA HIS A 257 -0.99 -10.40 -30.48
C HIS A 257 -2.31 -9.67 -30.16
N PRO A 258 -3.19 -10.27 -29.34
CA PRO A 258 -4.42 -9.62 -28.90
C PRO A 258 -4.13 -8.30 -28.19
N LYS A 259 -4.95 -7.29 -28.47
CA LYS A 259 -4.85 -5.97 -27.85
C LYS A 259 -6.13 -5.70 -27.07
N ALA A 260 -5.97 -5.16 -25.86
CA ALA A 260 -7.10 -4.68 -25.08
C ALA A 260 -7.62 -3.35 -25.66
N SER A 261 -8.92 -3.15 -25.55
CA SER A 261 -9.60 -1.89 -25.88
C SER A 261 -9.96 -1.13 -24.61
N ALA A 262 -10.09 0.18 -24.70
CA ALA A 262 -10.58 1.00 -23.61
C ALA A 262 -12.08 0.74 -23.38
N VAL A 263 -12.43 0.25 -22.19
CA VAL A 263 -13.82 -0.10 -21.82
C VAL A 263 -14.29 0.61 -20.54
N VAL A 264 -13.36 1.20 -19.77
CA VAL A 264 -13.62 1.89 -18.50
C VAL A 264 -12.87 3.21 -18.50
N THR A 265 -13.39 4.20 -17.79
CA THR A 265 -12.77 5.51 -17.64
C THR A 265 -12.18 5.72 -16.24
N ALA A 266 -11.29 6.69 -16.08
CA ALA A 266 -10.79 7.12 -14.78
C ALA A 266 -11.91 7.52 -13.83
N ASP A 267 -12.96 8.18 -14.34
CA ASP A 267 -14.11 8.64 -13.55
C ASP A 267 -14.95 7.48 -13.02
N ASP A 268 -15.03 6.35 -13.72
CA ASP A 268 -15.70 5.13 -13.23
C ASP A 268 -14.98 4.60 -11.98
N ILE A 269 -13.65 4.59 -11.99
CA ILE A 269 -12.85 4.20 -10.82
C ILE A 269 -13.07 5.16 -9.65
N LEU A 270 -13.09 6.47 -9.90
CA LEU A 270 -13.32 7.47 -8.85
C LEU A 270 -14.74 7.41 -8.29
N ARG A 271 -15.75 7.09 -9.13
CA ARG A 271 -17.13 6.83 -8.66
C ARG A 271 -17.18 5.57 -7.78
N ALA A 272 -16.56 4.48 -8.23
CA ALA A 272 -16.48 3.24 -7.46
C ALA A 272 -15.81 3.45 -6.09
N ARG A 273 -14.71 4.22 -6.02
CA ARG A 273 -14.07 4.58 -4.75
C ARG A 273 -15.01 5.28 -3.76
N ARG A 274 -15.87 6.19 -4.26
CA ARG A 274 -16.86 6.87 -3.39
C ARG A 274 -17.86 5.88 -2.83
N VAL A 275 -18.35 4.94 -3.64
CA VAL A 275 -19.26 3.88 -3.18
C VAL A 275 -18.58 2.97 -2.18
N ILE A 276 -17.36 2.50 -2.47
CA ILE A 276 -16.56 1.65 -1.56
C ILE A 276 -16.35 2.32 -0.21
N ASN A 277 -16.07 3.62 -0.17
CA ASN A 277 -15.89 4.36 1.07
C ASN A 277 -17.17 4.48 1.91
N SER A 278 -18.35 4.40 1.28
CA SER A 278 -19.67 4.43 1.96
C SER A 278 -20.18 3.04 2.36
N MET A 279 -19.50 1.94 1.94
CA MET A 279 -19.93 0.58 2.23
C MET A 279 -19.96 0.31 3.73
N TYR A 280 -21.00 -0.43 4.15
CA TYR A 280 -21.16 -0.82 5.54
C TYR A 280 -20.10 -1.83 5.99
N MET A 281 -19.58 -1.63 7.18
CA MET A 281 -18.70 -2.56 7.87
C MET A 281 -19.16 -2.64 9.33
N ASP A 282 -19.62 -3.80 9.73
CA ASP A 282 -20.07 -4.07 11.10
C ASP A 282 -18.96 -3.84 12.12
N GLU A 283 -19.33 -3.41 13.34
CA GLU A 283 -18.35 -3.17 14.42
C GLU A 283 -17.56 -4.44 14.75
N LYS A 284 -18.21 -5.60 14.77
CA LYS A 284 -17.54 -6.88 15.02
C LYS A 284 -16.46 -7.20 13.95
N VAL A 285 -16.72 -6.83 12.70
CA VAL A 285 -15.71 -6.98 11.62
C VAL A 285 -14.57 -5.98 11.80
N ARG A 286 -14.86 -4.76 12.27
CA ARG A 286 -13.80 -3.79 12.60
C ARG A 286 -12.94 -4.27 13.76
N ASP A 287 -13.57 -4.77 14.82
CA ASP A 287 -12.87 -5.36 15.97
C ASP A 287 -12.02 -6.56 15.53
N TYR A 288 -12.56 -7.43 14.68
CA TYR A 288 -11.81 -8.56 14.13
C TYR A 288 -10.56 -8.11 13.33
N ILE A 289 -10.66 -7.05 12.51
CA ILE A 289 -9.50 -6.48 11.81
C ILE A 289 -8.46 -5.97 12.79
N VAL A 290 -8.89 -5.29 13.86
CA VAL A 290 -7.99 -4.79 14.93
C VAL A 290 -7.34 -5.94 15.65
N ASP A 291 -8.12 -6.97 16.02
CA ASP A 291 -7.62 -8.16 16.72
C ASP A 291 -6.59 -8.92 15.90
N VAL A 292 -6.84 -9.12 14.59
CA VAL A 292 -5.86 -9.74 13.67
C VAL A 292 -4.53 -8.98 13.70
N VAL A 293 -4.56 -7.65 13.62
CA VAL A 293 -3.34 -6.84 13.62
C VAL A 293 -2.67 -6.83 15.00
N CYS A 294 -3.45 -6.70 16.09
CA CYS A 294 -2.92 -6.72 17.46
C CYS A 294 -2.33 -8.07 17.81
N ALA A 295 -2.92 -9.17 17.33
CA ALA A 295 -2.40 -10.53 17.52
C ALA A 295 -1.00 -10.72 16.89
N THR A 296 -0.64 -9.94 15.86
CA THR A 296 0.73 -9.94 15.33
C THR A 296 1.74 -9.29 16.28
N ARG A 297 1.30 -8.40 17.20
CA ARG A 297 2.16 -7.68 18.14
C ARG A 297 2.27 -8.37 19.49
N ASP A 298 1.15 -8.91 19.96
CA ASP A 298 1.05 -9.64 21.24
C ASP A 298 0.18 -10.89 21.03
N PRO A 299 0.74 -11.98 20.47
CA PRO A 299 0.00 -13.22 20.28
C PRO A 299 -0.53 -13.82 21.61
N LYS A 300 0.19 -13.57 22.71
CA LYS A 300 -0.16 -14.13 24.02
C LYS A 300 -1.47 -13.56 24.57
N ALA A 301 -1.74 -12.28 24.34
CA ALA A 301 -3.01 -11.64 24.72
C ALA A 301 -4.21 -12.32 24.03
N TYR A 302 -4.00 -12.89 22.85
CA TYR A 302 -5.00 -13.63 22.07
C TYR A 302 -4.92 -15.15 22.27
N LYS A 303 -4.17 -15.64 23.26
CA LYS A 303 -3.97 -17.07 23.59
C LYS A 303 -3.36 -17.89 22.44
N LEU A 304 -2.68 -17.24 21.52
CA LEU A 304 -1.98 -17.89 20.41
C LEU A 304 -0.60 -18.37 20.90
N ARG A 305 -0.29 -19.67 20.65
CA ARG A 305 0.99 -20.27 21.06
C ARG A 305 2.07 -19.99 20.02
N MET A 306 2.52 -18.74 19.93
CA MET A 306 3.53 -18.27 18.97
C MET A 306 4.65 -17.48 19.69
N GLU A 307 4.99 -17.92 20.92
CA GLU A 307 6.04 -17.28 21.71
C GLU A 307 7.39 -17.40 21.00
N GLY A 308 8.11 -16.28 20.91
CA GLY A 308 9.42 -16.23 20.25
C GLY A 308 9.41 -16.31 18.71
N MET A 309 8.23 -16.37 18.07
CA MET A 309 8.16 -16.48 16.60
C MET A 309 8.17 -15.13 15.89
N ILE A 310 7.64 -14.09 16.52
CA ILE A 310 7.47 -12.77 15.90
C ILE A 310 8.49 -11.80 16.48
N GLN A 311 9.35 -11.26 15.64
CA GLN A 311 10.28 -10.19 15.98
C GLN A 311 9.59 -8.82 15.95
N MET A 312 8.82 -8.56 14.88
CA MET A 312 8.07 -7.32 14.72
C MET A 312 6.68 -7.59 14.15
N GLY A 313 5.66 -7.09 14.83
CA GLY A 313 4.27 -7.16 14.39
C GLY A 313 3.88 -5.97 13.49
N ALA A 314 2.73 -6.08 12.83
CA ALA A 314 2.24 -5.12 11.86
C ALA A 314 1.88 -3.76 12.48
N SER A 315 2.12 -2.67 11.76
CA SER A 315 1.82 -1.30 12.15
C SER A 315 0.31 -0.98 12.05
N PRO A 316 -0.19 0.16 12.59
CA PRO A 316 -1.58 0.60 12.38
C PRO A 316 -1.95 0.81 10.90
N ARG A 317 -0.96 0.99 10.02
CA ARG A 317 -1.19 1.01 8.56
C ARG A 317 -1.80 -0.30 8.06
N ALA A 318 -1.47 -1.43 8.67
CA ALA A 318 -2.06 -2.72 8.34
C ALA A 318 -3.56 -2.75 8.61
N THR A 319 -4.01 -2.20 9.75
CA THR A 319 -5.44 -2.11 10.11
C THR A 319 -6.20 -1.32 9.04
N ILE A 320 -5.66 -0.16 8.63
CA ILE A 320 -6.25 0.68 7.59
C ILE A 320 -6.25 -0.05 6.24
N ALA A 321 -5.12 -0.67 5.87
CA ALA A 321 -5.00 -1.42 4.62
C ALA A 321 -5.97 -2.60 4.54
N LEU A 322 -6.12 -3.38 5.63
CA LEU A 322 -7.10 -4.46 5.72
C LEU A 322 -8.54 -3.95 5.54
N ALA A 323 -8.91 -2.86 6.22
CA ALA A 323 -10.24 -2.30 6.13
C ALA A 323 -10.57 -1.79 4.71
N LEU A 324 -9.63 -1.10 4.06
CA LEU A 324 -9.81 -0.57 2.70
C LEU A 324 -9.84 -1.69 1.66
N ALA A 325 -8.90 -2.64 1.75
CA ALA A 325 -8.81 -3.73 0.80
C ALA A 325 -9.98 -4.72 0.96
N ALA A 326 -10.50 -4.96 2.19
CA ALA A 326 -11.68 -5.78 2.43
C ALA A 326 -12.95 -5.17 1.81
N ARG A 327 -13.12 -3.83 1.91
CA ARG A 327 -14.22 -3.15 1.21
C ARG A 327 -14.10 -3.30 -0.31
N ALA A 328 -12.92 -3.08 -0.87
CA ALA A 328 -12.69 -3.25 -2.29
C ALA A 328 -12.92 -4.70 -2.74
N HIS A 329 -12.53 -5.69 -1.92
CA HIS A 329 -12.80 -7.10 -2.20
C HIS A 329 -14.30 -7.41 -2.18
N ALA A 330 -15.05 -6.93 -1.17
CA ALA A 330 -16.50 -7.10 -1.10
C ALA A 330 -17.20 -6.45 -2.30
N PHE A 331 -16.74 -5.26 -2.73
CA PHE A 331 -17.21 -4.56 -3.92
C PHE A 331 -17.00 -5.39 -5.20
N LEU A 332 -15.84 -6.02 -5.38
CA LEU A 332 -15.57 -6.92 -6.50
C LEU A 332 -16.52 -8.14 -6.52
N ARG A 333 -17.04 -8.52 -5.35
CA ARG A 333 -18.04 -9.60 -5.21
C ARG A 333 -19.49 -9.12 -5.33
N GLY A 334 -19.70 -7.84 -5.69
CA GLY A 334 -21.01 -7.23 -5.84
C GLY A 334 -21.80 -7.05 -4.54
N ARG A 335 -21.12 -7.02 -3.38
CA ARG A 335 -21.73 -6.88 -2.05
C ARG A 335 -21.50 -5.50 -1.46
N GLY A 336 -22.54 -4.89 -0.90
CA GLY A 336 -22.49 -3.58 -0.26
C GLY A 336 -22.03 -3.61 1.20
N TYR A 337 -21.60 -4.74 1.71
CA TYR A 337 -21.11 -4.94 3.07
C TYR A 337 -19.90 -5.86 3.12
N VAL A 338 -19.07 -5.67 4.15
CA VAL A 338 -17.85 -6.45 4.38
C VAL A 338 -18.12 -7.61 5.32
N THR A 339 -17.55 -8.78 5.00
CA THR A 339 -17.60 -9.98 5.82
C THR A 339 -16.20 -10.34 6.35
N PRO A 340 -16.08 -11.13 7.43
CA PRO A 340 -14.79 -11.65 7.89
C PRO A 340 -14.03 -12.43 6.81
N GLN A 341 -14.77 -13.09 5.89
CA GLN A 341 -14.15 -13.81 4.78
C GLN A 341 -13.43 -12.88 3.80
N ASP A 342 -13.92 -11.63 3.62
CA ASP A 342 -13.21 -10.64 2.82
C ASP A 342 -11.86 -10.30 3.45
N VAL A 343 -11.83 -10.12 4.77
CA VAL A 343 -10.61 -9.86 5.52
C VAL A 343 -9.61 -11.01 5.38
N LYS A 344 -10.08 -12.27 5.53
CA LYS A 344 -9.23 -13.46 5.35
C LYS A 344 -8.68 -13.57 3.92
N SER A 345 -9.51 -13.28 2.91
CA SER A 345 -9.13 -13.42 1.49
C SER A 345 -8.00 -12.51 1.05
N ILE A 346 -7.88 -11.33 1.68
CA ILE A 346 -6.83 -10.35 1.36
C ILE A 346 -5.76 -10.24 2.44
N GLY A 347 -6.01 -10.84 3.60
CA GLY A 347 -5.20 -10.64 4.80
C GLY A 347 -3.74 -11.06 4.63
N MET A 348 -3.50 -12.18 3.92
CA MET A 348 -2.14 -12.61 3.61
C MET A 348 -1.39 -11.56 2.79
N ASP A 349 -2.03 -10.97 1.78
CA ASP A 349 -1.41 -9.99 0.89
C ASP A 349 -1.11 -8.67 1.60
N VAL A 350 -1.89 -8.34 2.63
CA VAL A 350 -1.68 -7.15 3.47
C VAL A 350 -0.62 -7.38 4.55
N LEU A 351 -0.54 -8.58 5.14
CA LEU A 351 0.25 -8.81 6.36
C LEU A 351 1.62 -9.44 6.11
N ARG A 352 1.82 -10.19 5.00
CA ARG A 352 3.07 -10.95 4.77
C ARG A 352 4.34 -10.11 4.77
N HIS A 353 4.24 -8.82 4.49
CA HIS A 353 5.38 -7.90 4.45
C HIS A 353 5.42 -6.95 5.65
N ARG A 354 4.57 -7.18 6.64
CA ARG A 354 4.42 -6.35 7.84
C ARG A 354 4.67 -7.11 9.13
N VAL A 355 4.87 -8.42 9.01
CA VAL A 355 5.22 -9.30 10.12
C VAL A 355 6.61 -9.85 9.84
N THR A 356 7.55 -9.61 10.76
CA THR A 356 8.91 -10.14 10.69
C THR A 356 9.05 -11.23 11.73
N VAL A 357 9.55 -12.38 11.32
CA VAL A 357 9.81 -13.53 12.19
C VAL A 357 11.20 -13.42 12.82
N THR A 358 11.41 -14.11 13.95
CA THR A 358 12.72 -14.19 14.60
C THR A 358 13.66 -15.11 13.82
N TYR A 359 14.98 -14.97 14.02
CA TYR A 359 15.96 -15.84 13.40
C TYR A 359 15.78 -17.32 13.78
N GLU A 360 15.34 -17.57 15.03
CA GLU A 360 15.04 -18.92 15.51
C GLU A 360 13.84 -19.52 14.76
N ALA A 361 12.79 -18.71 14.53
CA ALA A 361 11.63 -19.15 13.78
C ALA A 361 11.98 -19.40 12.31
N GLU A 362 12.82 -18.55 11.71
CA GLU A 362 13.30 -18.73 10.33
C GLU A 362 14.16 -19.99 10.18
N ALA A 363 15.01 -20.29 11.16
CA ALA A 363 15.80 -21.52 11.22
C ALA A 363 14.93 -22.80 11.32
N ASP A 364 13.71 -22.66 11.85
CA ASP A 364 12.68 -23.71 11.92
C ASP A 364 11.73 -23.72 10.69
N ASP A 365 12.13 -23.08 9.60
CA ASP A 365 11.33 -22.93 8.36
C ASP A 365 9.97 -22.25 8.59
N LYS A 366 9.83 -21.41 9.63
CA LYS A 366 8.63 -20.61 9.88
C LYS A 366 8.74 -19.28 9.16
N THR A 367 7.83 -19.03 8.24
CA THR A 367 7.78 -17.79 7.48
C THR A 367 6.72 -16.82 8.05
N ALA A 368 6.78 -15.56 7.64
CA ALA A 368 5.74 -14.60 7.97
C ALA A 368 4.34 -15.11 7.55
N GLU A 369 4.26 -15.79 6.39
CA GLU A 369 3.01 -16.39 5.91
C GLU A 369 2.49 -17.50 6.85
N THR A 370 3.38 -18.33 7.38
CA THR A 370 3.00 -19.38 8.36
C THR A 370 2.40 -18.75 9.62
N VAL A 371 3.03 -17.69 10.12
CA VAL A 371 2.55 -16.95 11.31
C VAL A 371 1.19 -16.29 11.03
N VAL A 372 1.07 -15.58 9.93
CA VAL A 372 -0.17 -14.90 9.53
C VAL A 372 -1.30 -15.90 9.32
N GLN A 373 -1.03 -17.03 8.63
CA GLN A 373 -2.02 -18.08 8.43
C GLN A 373 -2.53 -18.62 9.76
N ARG A 374 -1.63 -18.89 10.70
CA ARG A 374 -2.00 -19.39 12.03
C ARG A 374 -2.87 -18.39 12.81
N ILE A 375 -2.60 -17.09 12.70
CA ILE A 375 -3.47 -16.07 13.30
C ILE A 375 -4.88 -16.16 12.72
N PHE A 376 -5.05 -16.30 11.40
CA PHE A 376 -6.35 -16.40 10.77
C PHE A 376 -7.08 -17.72 11.09
N ASP A 377 -6.37 -18.79 11.41
CA ASP A 377 -6.94 -20.09 11.71
C ASP A 377 -7.38 -20.20 13.19
N GLU A 378 -6.59 -19.64 14.11
CA GLU A 378 -6.82 -19.73 15.55
C GLU A 378 -7.67 -18.58 16.13
N LEU A 379 -7.68 -17.39 15.48
CA LEU A 379 -8.43 -16.24 15.98
C LEU A 379 -9.94 -16.45 15.74
N PRO A 380 -10.80 -16.25 16.78
CA PRO A 380 -12.25 -16.38 16.64
C PRO A 380 -12.80 -15.43 15.58
N VAL A 381 -13.67 -15.97 14.72
CA VAL A 381 -14.36 -15.18 13.68
C VAL A 381 -15.70 -14.71 14.25
N PRO A 382 -16.07 -13.43 14.13
CA PRO A 382 -17.31 -12.89 14.65
C PRO A 382 -18.56 -13.40 13.91
#